data_ce453f789f2e5c8e5deccfcfd3e09d39
#
_entry.id   ce453f789f2e5c8e5deccfcfd3e09d39
#
_cell.length_a   1.000
_cell.length_b   1.000
_cell.length_c   1.000
_cell.angle_alpha   90.00
_cell.angle_beta   90.00
_cell.angle_gamma   90.00
#
_symmetry.space_group_name_H-M   'P 1'
#
loop_
_entity.id
_entity.type
_entity.pdbx_description
1 polymer ?
#
loop_
_entity_poly.entity_id
_entity_poly.type
_entity_poly.pdbx_seq_one_letter_code
_entity_poly.pdbx_strand_id
1 'polypeptide(L)'
;MNEIDILAIFAHPDDVELTVGGTLLKMKSLGYKTGALDVTQGEMGTRGTVEGRAVEAEKAAKILQLDVRENLGLPDGHVFVTDEERTKLVRILRRLKPKVLLTHQTRDPHPDHNHIAFLVRESARLASMQKYDSDFGQEKINVPIVAHNIFSQRITPSFIVDISEFLEKKTEAIRAHKSQFYNPESIEPETRLTGKGFIDELENRSRYFGSLIGVSAGEPFYVREALNVEDPIALLTRPMNLYS
;
A
#
# COMPACT_ATOMS: atom_id res chain seq x y z
N MET A 1 19.67 11.65 5.41
CA MET A 1 18.98 10.36 5.17
C MET A 1 17.49 10.60 5.34
N ASN A 2 16.67 10.22 4.35
CA ASN A 2 15.23 10.45 4.42
C ASN A 2 14.59 9.28 5.18
N GLU A 3 14.53 9.37 6.51
CA GLU A 3 13.73 8.42 7.30
C GLU A 3 12.25 8.63 6.97
N ILE A 4 11.52 7.53 6.82
CA ILE A 4 10.09 7.50 6.45
C ILE A 4 9.31 6.95 7.64
N ASP A 5 8.18 7.58 8.03
CA ASP A 5 7.38 7.06 9.13
C ASP A 5 6.51 5.88 8.69
N ILE A 6 5.94 5.97 7.48
CA ILE A 6 5.05 4.93 6.91
C ILE A 6 5.44 4.66 5.46
N LEU A 7 5.68 3.38 5.14
CA LEU A 7 6.04 2.93 3.80
C LEU A 7 5.01 1.92 3.28
N ALA A 8 4.38 2.24 2.17
CA ALA A 8 3.49 1.33 1.44
C ALA A 8 4.33 0.48 0.46
N ILE A 9 4.27 -0.85 0.56
CA ILE A 9 5.00 -1.80 -0.28
C ILE A 9 3.99 -2.68 -0.99
N PHE A 10 3.84 -2.49 -2.30
CA PHE A 10 2.84 -3.14 -3.12
C PHE A 10 3.44 -3.68 -4.42
N ALA A 11 2.70 -4.54 -5.11
CA ALA A 11 3.20 -5.28 -6.27
C ALA A 11 3.47 -4.36 -7.46
N HIS A 12 2.47 -3.61 -7.88
CA HIS A 12 2.48 -2.90 -9.16
C HIS A 12 2.32 -1.40 -8.98
N PRO A 13 2.82 -0.60 -9.95
CA PRO A 13 2.58 0.84 -9.97
C PRO A 13 1.10 1.14 -10.25
N ASP A 14 0.28 1.20 -9.24
CA ASP A 14 -1.14 1.59 -9.13
C ASP A 14 -1.78 1.02 -7.86
N ASP A 15 -1.27 -0.11 -7.32
CA ASP A 15 -1.83 -0.78 -6.14
C ASP A 15 -1.87 0.12 -4.90
N VAL A 16 -0.87 0.98 -4.73
CA VAL A 16 -0.78 1.93 -3.60
C VAL A 16 -1.96 2.89 -3.63
N GLU A 17 -2.24 3.46 -4.79
CA GLU A 17 -3.35 4.39 -5.01
C GLU A 17 -4.69 3.70 -4.78
N LEU A 18 -4.85 2.50 -5.34
CA LEU A 18 -6.07 1.71 -5.24
C LEU A 18 -6.42 1.39 -3.79
N THR A 19 -5.42 1.10 -2.95
CA THR A 19 -5.64 0.43 -1.67
C THR A 19 -5.42 1.33 -0.46
N VAL A 20 -4.36 2.15 -0.44
CA VAL A 20 -3.92 2.91 0.76
C VAL A 20 -3.65 4.39 0.48
N GLY A 21 -3.98 4.88 -0.70
CA GLY A 21 -3.69 6.26 -1.11
C GLY A 21 -4.31 7.31 -0.19
N GLY A 22 -5.53 7.08 0.29
CA GLY A 22 -6.21 7.96 1.24
C GLY A 22 -5.51 8.01 2.60
N THR A 23 -5.07 6.84 3.09
CA THR A 23 -4.29 6.74 4.33
C THR A 23 -2.97 7.50 4.23
N LEU A 24 -2.23 7.35 3.12
CA LEU A 24 -0.97 8.08 2.93
C LEU A 24 -1.19 9.59 2.92
N LEU A 25 -2.22 10.08 2.22
CA LEU A 25 -2.61 11.51 2.24
C LEU A 25 -2.95 11.99 3.64
N LYS A 26 -3.72 11.22 4.39
CA LYS A 26 -4.05 11.56 5.79
C LYS A 26 -2.80 11.59 6.66
N MET A 27 -1.92 10.59 6.56
CA MET A 27 -0.68 10.60 7.34
C MET A 27 0.18 11.81 6.98
N LYS A 28 0.26 12.16 5.70
CA LYS A 28 0.96 13.37 5.25
C LYS A 28 0.38 14.64 5.86
N SER A 29 -0.96 14.77 5.92
CA SER A 29 -1.63 15.92 6.52
C SER A 29 -1.37 16.06 8.04
N LEU A 30 -1.08 14.94 8.71
CA LEU A 30 -0.68 14.90 10.12
C LEU A 30 0.83 15.14 10.34
N GLY A 31 1.58 15.44 9.27
CA GLY A 31 3.01 15.78 9.34
C GLY A 31 3.96 14.57 9.28
N TYR A 32 3.46 13.36 9.06
CA TYR A 32 4.31 12.19 8.88
C TYR A 32 4.96 12.16 7.51
N LYS A 33 6.13 11.54 7.41
CA LYS A 33 6.80 11.26 6.16
C LYS A 33 6.29 9.95 5.58
N THR A 34 5.81 10.01 4.34
CA THR A 34 5.16 8.90 3.65
C THR A 34 5.94 8.45 2.44
N GLY A 35 5.95 7.14 2.18
CA GLY A 35 6.62 6.59 1.01
C GLY A 35 5.88 5.44 0.36
N ALA A 36 6.24 5.15 -0.87
CA ALA A 36 5.79 3.97 -1.62
C ALA A 36 6.98 3.21 -2.21
N LEU A 37 6.88 1.90 -2.23
CA LEU A 37 7.79 0.99 -2.91
C LEU A 37 6.95 0.05 -3.79
N ASP A 38 7.03 0.24 -5.09
CA ASP A 38 6.49 -0.70 -6.06
C ASP A 38 7.49 -1.86 -6.19
N VAL A 39 7.04 -3.11 -6.05
CA VAL A 39 7.95 -4.27 -6.05
C VAL A 39 8.36 -4.67 -7.46
N THR A 40 7.45 -4.54 -8.44
CA THR A 40 7.69 -4.80 -9.86
C THR A 40 7.47 -3.53 -10.68
N GLN A 41 7.82 -3.58 -11.95
CA GLN A 41 7.52 -2.50 -12.90
C GLN A 41 6.16 -2.69 -13.59
N GLY A 42 5.46 -3.79 -13.30
CA GLY A 42 4.19 -4.14 -13.94
C GLY A 42 4.36 -4.53 -15.41
N GLU A 43 5.53 -5.06 -15.79
CA GLU A 43 5.90 -5.35 -17.17
C GLU A 43 5.10 -6.49 -17.83
N MET A 44 4.42 -7.32 -17.02
CA MET A 44 3.48 -8.33 -17.53
C MET A 44 2.07 -7.78 -17.74
N GLY A 45 1.84 -6.51 -17.42
CA GLY A 45 0.55 -5.87 -17.61
C GLY A 45 0.09 -5.86 -19.08
N THR A 46 -1.20 -6.09 -19.30
CA THR A 46 -1.80 -6.10 -20.66
C THR A 46 -1.70 -4.73 -21.33
N ARG A 47 -1.57 -3.64 -20.56
CA ARG A 47 -1.63 -2.26 -21.04
C ARG A 47 -0.48 -1.43 -20.50
N GLY A 48 -0.13 -0.42 -21.29
CA GLY A 48 0.96 0.49 -20.97
C GLY A 48 2.34 -0.12 -21.20
N THR A 49 3.36 0.69 -21.10
CA THR A 49 4.77 0.29 -21.12
C THR A 49 5.40 0.53 -19.77
N VAL A 50 6.55 -0.08 -19.48
CA VAL A 50 7.30 0.14 -18.23
C VAL A 50 7.60 1.62 -18.03
N GLU A 51 8.07 2.31 -19.07
CA GLU A 51 8.39 3.73 -19.03
C GLU A 51 7.14 4.60 -18.82
N GLY A 52 6.03 4.24 -19.51
CA GLY A 52 4.74 4.92 -19.36
C GLY A 52 4.20 4.79 -17.94
N ARG A 53 4.19 3.58 -17.39
CA ARG A 53 3.74 3.30 -16.02
C ARG A 53 4.62 3.98 -14.97
N ALA A 54 5.93 4.08 -15.20
CA ALA A 54 6.83 4.82 -14.31
C ALA A 54 6.49 6.33 -14.27
N VAL A 55 6.18 6.93 -15.43
CA VAL A 55 5.74 8.34 -15.51
C VAL A 55 4.38 8.54 -14.82
N GLU A 56 3.45 7.60 -14.97
CA GLU A 56 2.15 7.63 -14.30
C GLU A 56 2.30 7.51 -12.78
N ALA A 57 3.15 6.59 -12.31
CA ALA A 57 3.48 6.42 -10.89
C ALA A 57 4.11 7.69 -10.29
N GLU A 58 5.01 8.36 -11.01
CA GLU A 58 5.58 9.64 -10.54
C GLU A 58 4.51 10.74 -10.41
N LYS A 59 3.58 10.83 -11.35
CA LYS A 59 2.45 11.77 -11.26
C LYS A 59 1.56 11.46 -10.06
N ALA A 60 1.21 10.19 -9.85
CA ALA A 60 0.42 9.74 -8.72
C ALA A 60 1.14 10.04 -7.39
N ALA A 61 2.46 9.82 -7.30
CA ALA A 61 3.26 10.16 -6.13
C ALA A 61 3.19 11.66 -5.78
N LYS A 62 3.21 12.55 -6.79
CA LYS A 62 3.03 13.99 -6.59
C LYS A 62 1.64 14.34 -6.05
N ILE A 63 0.58 13.69 -6.56
CA ILE A 63 -0.79 13.87 -6.09
C ILE A 63 -0.91 13.39 -4.64
N LEU A 64 -0.35 12.23 -4.31
CA LEU A 64 -0.32 11.68 -2.95
C LEU A 64 0.66 12.42 -2.02
N GLN A 65 1.47 13.35 -2.54
CA GLN A 65 2.50 14.11 -1.80
C GLN A 65 3.51 13.21 -1.08
N LEU A 66 3.90 12.09 -1.70
CA LEU A 66 4.87 11.17 -1.14
C LEU A 66 6.25 11.82 -1.02
N ASP A 67 6.95 11.53 0.08
CA ASP A 67 8.35 11.97 0.27
C ASP A 67 9.32 11.10 -0.52
N VAL A 68 8.95 9.84 -0.80
CA VAL A 68 9.71 8.91 -1.63
C VAL A 68 8.77 7.96 -2.39
N ARG A 69 9.08 7.66 -3.63
CA ARG A 69 8.57 6.51 -4.37
C ARG A 69 9.72 5.85 -5.09
N GLU A 70 9.86 4.54 -4.90
CA GLU A 70 10.92 3.74 -5.51
C GLU A 70 10.32 2.46 -6.10
N ASN A 71 11.12 1.78 -6.92
CA ASN A 71 10.79 0.46 -7.47
C ASN A 71 11.89 -0.53 -7.11
N LEU A 72 11.52 -1.72 -6.61
CA LEU A 72 12.47 -2.77 -6.21
C LEU A 72 13.04 -3.53 -7.41
N GLY A 73 12.36 -3.51 -8.54
CA GLY A 73 12.78 -4.12 -9.80
C GLY A 73 12.76 -5.65 -9.77
N LEU A 74 11.83 -6.26 -9.02
CA LEU A 74 11.60 -7.70 -9.12
C LEU A 74 10.75 -8.01 -10.36
N PRO A 75 10.92 -9.22 -10.97
CA PRO A 75 10.18 -9.61 -12.16
C PRO A 75 8.69 -9.74 -11.87
N ASP A 76 7.84 -9.07 -12.64
CA ASP A 76 6.39 -9.14 -12.54
C ASP A 76 5.88 -10.55 -12.89
N GLY A 77 4.89 -11.05 -12.12
CA GLY A 77 4.37 -12.42 -12.23
C GLY A 77 5.31 -13.49 -11.65
N HIS A 78 6.49 -13.11 -11.16
CA HIS A 78 7.54 -14.02 -10.70
C HIS A 78 8.16 -13.60 -9.37
N VAL A 79 7.42 -12.88 -8.54
CA VAL A 79 7.86 -12.54 -7.19
C VAL A 79 7.75 -13.78 -6.30
N PHE A 80 8.82 -14.11 -5.58
CA PHE A 80 8.87 -15.19 -4.61
C PHE A 80 9.44 -14.69 -3.27
N VAL A 81 9.48 -15.55 -2.27
CA VAL A 81 10.07 -15.22 -0.97
C VAL A 81 11.45 -15.89 -0.88
N THR A 82 12.38 -15.43 -1.71
CA THR A 82 13.76 -15.92 -1.76
C THR A 82 14.69 -15.14 -0.84
N ASP A 83 15.89 -15.68 -0.57
CA ASP A 83 16.91 -14.96 0.20
C ASP A 83 17.37 -13.68 -0.50
N GLU A 84 17.47 -13.70 -1.82
CA GLU A 84 17.87 -12.55 -2.62
C GLU A 84 16.83 -11.42 -2.51
N GLU A 85 15.56 -11.74 -2.71
CA GLU A 85 14.47 -10.74 -2.65
C GLU A 85 14.30 -10.17 -1.25
N ARG A 86 14.38 -11.04 -0.20
CA ARG A 86 14.40 -10.57 1.19
C ARG A 86 15.55 -9.61 1.46
N THR A 87 16.75 -9.96 0.99
CA THR A 87 17.94 -9.12 1.19
C THR A 87 17.79 -7.77 0.49
N LYS A 88 17.28 -7.74 -0.75
CA LYS A 88 17.00 -6.48 -1.46
C LYS A 88 16.04 -5.60 -0.64
N LEU A 89 14.95 -6.18 -0.16
CA LEU A 89 13.95 -5.42 0.62
C LEU A 89 14.50 -5.00 1.99
N VAL A 90 15.25 -5.86 2.69
CA VAL A 90 15.91 -5.52 3.97
C VAL A 90 16.79 -4.29 3.83
N ARG A 91 17.56 -4.18 2.75
CA ARG A 91 18.43 -3.02 2.48
C ARG A 91 17.63 -1.72 2.32
N ILE A 92 16.48 -1.76 1.64
CA ILE A 92 15.57 -0.63 1.54
C ILE A 92 15.01 -0.24 2.92
N LEU A 93 14.51 -1.24 3.69
CA LEU A 93 13.96 -1.01 5.02
C LEU A 93 14.98 -0.39 5.97
N ARG A 94 16.23 -0.87 5.97
CA ARG A 94 17.31 -0.32 6.80
C ARG A 94 17.71 1.10 6.40
N ARG A 95 17.60 1.42 5.11
CA ARG A 95 17.89 2.76 4.60
C ARG A 95 16.79 3.77 4.94
N LEU A 96 15.52 3.37 4.75
CA LEU A 96 14.36 4.25 4.95
C LEU A 96 13.85 4.26 6.40
N LYS A 97 14.15 3.24 7.19
CA LYS A 97 13.79 3.08 8.62
C LYS A 97 12.30 3.31 8.93
N PRO A 98 11.37 2.72 8.18
CA PRO A 98 9.95 2.91 8.43
C PRO A 98 9.53 2.36 9.79
N LYS A 99 8.55 3.03 10.43
CA LYS A 99 7.91 2.58 11.67
C LYS A 99 6.73 1.66 11.39
N VAL A 100 6.03 1.93 10.28
CA VAL A 100 4.85 1.18 9.83
C VAL A 100 5.01 0.80 8.36
N LEU A 101 4.67 -0.43 8.03
CA LEU A 101 4.59 -0.93 6.66
C LEU A 101 3.13 -1.22 6.31
N LEU A 102 2.68 -0.72 5.17
CA LEU A 102 1.41 -1.10 4.55
C LEU A 102 1.70 -2.04 3.39
N THR A 103 0.95 -3.13 3.27
CA THR A 103 1.17 -4.10 2.19
C THR A 103 -0.11 -4.85 1.84
N HIS A 104 -0.03 -5.73 0.85
CA HIS A 104 -1.14 -6.56 0.41
C HIS A 104 -1.71 -7.44 1.52
N GLN A 105 -2.99 -7.79 1.37
CA GLN A 105 -3.64 -8.87 2.14
C GLN A 105 -2.94 -10.21 1.88
N THR A 106 -3.07 -11.14 2.84
CA THR A 106 -2.36 -12.45 2.79
C THR A 106 -3.03 -13.50 1.92
N ARG A 107 -4.21 -13.21 1.38
CA ARG A 107 -4.93 -14.04 0.41
C ARG A 107 -5.52 -13.16 -0.67
N ASP A 108 -4.95 -13.23 -1.84
CA ASP A 108 -5.34 -12.44 -3.00
C ASP A 108 -5.40 -13.33 -4.25
N PRO A 109 -6.27 -13.05 -5.23
CA PRO A 109 -6.26 -13.77 -6.51
C PRO A 109 -4.94 -13.64 -7.27
N HIS A 110 -4.20 -12.53 -7.09
CA HIS A 110 -2.92 -12.33 -7.74
C HIS A 110 -1.79 -13.00 -6.95
N PRO A 111 -0.97 -13.90 -7.58
CA PRO A 111 0.09 -14.61 -6.86
C PRO A 111 1.14 -13.67 -6.24
N ASP A 112 1.58 -12.64 -6.96
CA ASP A 112 2.58 -11.69 -6.45
C ASP A 112 2.10 -10.94 -5.21
N HIS A 113 0.80 -10.56 -5.14
CA HIS A 113 0.24 -9.93 -3.95
C HIS A 113 0.40 -10.81 -2.70
N ASN A 114 0.16 -12.13 -2.86
CA ASN A 114 0.35 -13.09 -1.78
C ASN A 114 1.82 -13.18 -1.37
N HIS A 115 2.72 -13.35 -2.34
CA HIS A 115 4.15 -13.49 -2.06
C HIS A 115 4.72 -12.22 -1.42
N ILE A 116 4.30 -11.03 -1.88
CA ILE A 116 4.74 -9.75 -1.32
C ILE A 116 4.26 -9.56 0.12
N ALA A 117 3.04 -9.97 0.45
CA ALA A 117 2.56 -9.92 1.83
C ALA A 117 3.48 -10.72 2.79
N PHE A 118 4.00 -11.87 2.36
CA PHE A 118 4.97 -12.67 3.13
C PHE A 118 6.37 -12.07 3.06
N LEU A 119 6.83 -11.67 1.88
CA LEU A 119 8.14 -11.04 1.67
C LEU A 119 8.33 -9.83 2.60
N VAL A 120 7.33 -8.95 2.68
CA VAL A 120 7.34 -7.78 3.55
C VAL A 120 7.45 -8.17 5.02
N ARG A 121 6.65 -9.14 5.48
CA ARG A 121 6.68 -9.58 6.88
C ARG A 121 8.02 -10.21 7.26
N GLU A 122 8.56 -11.09 6.43
CA GLU A 122 9.84 -11.73 6.69
C GLU A 122 10.98 -10.71 6.66
N SER A 123 11.00 -9.84 5.67
CA SER A 123 12.02 -8.79 5.54
C SER A 123 11.97 -7.78 6.69
N ALA A 124 10.77 -7.41 7.18
CA ALA A 124 10.62 -6.56 8.36
C ALA A 124 11.30 -7.19 9.60
N ARG A 125 11.11 -8.49 9.80
CA ARG A 125 11.78 -9.20 10.89
C ARG A 125 13.28 -9.30 10.69
N LEU A 126 13.74 -9.66 9.48
CA LEU A 126 15.15 -9.80 9.15
C LEU A 126 15.91 -8.46 9.26
N ALA A 127 15.27 -7.34 8.89
CA ALA A 127 15.87 -6.01 9.00
C ALA A 127 16.25 -5.64 10.45
N SER A 128 15.60 -6.24 11.46
CA SER A 128 15.92 -6.04 12.86
C SER A 128 17.03 -6.94 13.40
N MET A 129 17.49 -7.92 12.61
CA MET A 129 18.50 -8.88 13.05
C MET A 129 19.90 -8.35 12.74
N GLN A 130 20.71 -8.11 13.77
CA GLN A 130 22.04 -7.50 13.65
C GLN A 130 22.99 -8.22 12.68
N LYS A 131 22.92 -9.56 12.64
CA LYS A 131 23.82 -10.39 11.84
C LYS A 131 23.32 -10.67 10.42
N TYR A 132 22.08 -10.32 10.10
CA TYR A 132 21.57 -10.51 8.76
C TYR A 132 22.14 -9.47 7.83
N ASP A 133 22.73 -9.89 6.70
CA ASP A 133 23.38 -9.01 5.70
C ASP A 133 24.36 -7.99 6.32
N SER A 134 25.12 -8.41 7.35
CA SER A 134 26.03 -7.54 8.12
C SER A 134 27.14 -6.94 7.26
N ASP A 135 27.59 -7.65 6.23
CA ASP A 135 28.70 -7.25 5.35
C ASP A 135 28.33 -6.07 4.46
N PHE A 136 27.04 -5.79 4.29
CA PHE A 136 26.57 -4.60 3.57
C PHE A 136 26.72 -3.29 4.37
N GLY A 137 27.03 -3.38 5.67
CA GLY A 137 27.38 -2.22 6.49
C GLY A 137 26.22 -1.35 6.95
N GLN A 138 24.97 -1.80 6.82
CA GLN A 138 23.78 -1.10 7.35
C GLN A 138 23.44 -1.54 8.78
N GLU A 139 23.07 -0.58 9.60
CA GLU A 139 22.55 -0.87 10.95
C GLU A 139 21.17 -1.51 10.89
N LYS A 140 20.92 -2.40 11.88
CA LYS A 140 19.57 -2.94 12.09
C LYS A 140 18.58 -1.84 12.48
N ILE A 141 17.32 -2.09 12.25
CA ILE A 141 16.21 -1.21 12.66
C ILE A 141 15.32 -1.93 13.69
N ASN A 142 14.45 -1.19 14.37
CA ASN A 142 13.35 -1.82 15.10
C ASN A 142 12.40 -2.50 14.13
N VAL A 143 11.77 -3.60 14.55
CA VAL A 143 10.78 -4.29 13.71
C VAL A 143 9.59 -3.34 13.45
N PRO A 144 9.33 -2.94 12.20
CA PRO A 144 8.15 -2.13 11.90
C PRO A 144 6.88 -2.98 12.04
N ILE A 145 5.77 -2.33 12.40
CA ILE A 145 4.45 -2.98 12.37
C ILE A 145 4.01 -3.13 10.91
N VAL A 146 3.53 -4.32 10.55
CA VAL A 146 3.01 -4.61 9.22
C VAL A 146 1.48 -4.64 9.26
N ALA A 147 0.85 -3.68 8.59
CA ALA A 147 -0.59 -3.64 8.38
C ALA A 147 -0.91 -4.05 6.94
N HIS A 148 -1.79 -5.04 6.82
CA HIS A 148 -2.27 -5.55 5.54
C HIS A 148 -3.53 -4.80 5.12
N ASN A 149 -3.63 -4.37 3.88
CA ASN A 149 -4.88 -3.84 3.36
C ASN A 149 -5.95 -4.96 3.30
N ILE A 150 -7.22 -4.58 3.25
CA ILE A 150 -8.32 -5.50 2.98
C ILE A 150 -8.97 -5.07 1.67
N PHE A 151 -8.71 -5.80 0.60
CA PHE A 151 -9.22 -5.46 -0.73
C PHE A 151 -10.27 -6.46 -1.24
N SER A 152 -9.95 -7.73 -1.33
CA SER A 152 -10.88 -8.78 -1.82
C SER A 152 -11.27 -9.78 -0.72
N GLN A 153 -10.52 -9.84 0.36
CA GLN A 153 -10.72 -10.79 1.45
C GLN A 153 -11.85 -10.36 2.37
N ARG A 154 -12.72 -11.30 2.74
CA ARG A 154 -13.80 -11.05 3.72
C ARG A 154 -13.31 -11.36 5.13
N ILE A 155 -12.63 -10.40 5.72
CA ILE A 155 -12.17 -10.46 7.12
C ILE A 155 -12.60 -9.19 7.85
N THR A 156 -12.76 -9.29 9.16
CA THR A 156 -13.01 -8.13 10.01
C THR A 156 -11.75 -7.28 10.10
N PRO A 157 -11.83 -5.98 9.81
CA PRO A 157 -10.69 -5.09 9.98
C PRO A 157 -10.23 -5.03 11.45
N SER A 158 -8.92 -4.95 11.67
CA SER A 158 -8.37 -4.59 12.98
C SER A 158 -8.61 -3.10 13.29
N PHE A 159 -8.56 -2.26 12.25
CA PHE A 159 -8.93 -0.85 12.30
C PHE A 159 -9.25 -0.33 10.90
N ILE A 160 -9.94 0.80 10.84
CA ILE A 160 -10.27 1.51 9.62
C ILE A 160 -9.76 2.95 9.76
N VAL A 161 -9.08 3.44 8.76
CA VAL A 161 -8.63 4.84 8.70
C VAL A 161 -9.70 5.66 7.99
N ASP A 162 -10.22 6.69 8.66
CA ASP A 162 -11.10 7.69 8.05
C ASP A 162 -10.34 8.48 6.99
N ILE A 163 -10.77 8.36 5.74
CA ILE A 163 -10.21 9.05 4.57
C ILE A 163 -11.23 9.99 3.91
N SER A 164 -12.28 10.39 4.61
CA SER A 164 -13.40 11.16 4.06
C SER A 164 -12.94 12.41 3.31
N GLU A 165 -11.98 13.15 3.88
CA GLU A 165 -11.43 14.37 3.28
C GLU A 165 -10.45 14.11 2.13
N PHE A 166 -10.02 12.86 1.94
CA PHE A 166 -8.97 12.46 1.00
C PHE A 166 -9.47 11.60 -0.15
N LEU A 167 -10.76 11.19 -0.16
CA LEU A 167 -11.31 10.29 -1.16
C LEU A 167 -11.18 10.83 -2.58
N GLU A 168 -11.50 12.11 -2.79
CA GLU A 168 -11.41 12.74 -4.09
C GLU A 168 -9.96 12.77 -4.61
N LYS A 169 -9.02 13.14 -3.74
CA LYS A 169 -7.60 13.21 -4.09
C LYS A 169 -6.98 11.82 -4.31
N LYS A 170 -7.42 10.80 -3.56
CA LYS A 170 -7.11 9.40 -3.83
C LYS A 170 -7.58 9.00 -5.24
N THR A 171 -8.83 9.32 -5.59
CA THR A 171 -9.40 9.02 -6.91
C THR A 171 -8.63 9.75 -8.03
N GLU A 172 -8.18 10.99 -7.79
CA GLU A 172 -7.31 11.71 -8.72
C GLU A 172 -5.98 10.97 -8.95
N ALA A 173 -5.35 10.47 -7.87
CA ALA A 173 -4.12 9.71 -7.96
C ALA A 173 -4.30 8.39 -8.73
N ILE A 174 -5.41 7.67 -8.52
CA ILE A 174 -5.77 6.49 -9.32
C ILE A 174 -5.87 6.84 -10.79
N ARG A 175 -6.56 7.92 -11.14
CA ARG A 175 -6.72 8.38 -12.53
C ARG A 175 -5.42 8.86 -13.20
N ALA A 176 -4.36 9.06 -12.45
CA ALA A 176 -3.03 9.36 -13.02
C ALA A 176 -2.45 8.16 -13.79
N HIS A 177 -2.86 6.93 -13.46
CA HIS A 177 -2.49 5.69 -14.16
C HIS A 177 -3.38 5.44 -15.38
N LYS A 178 -3.33 6.36 -16.35
CA LYS A 178 -4.20 6.39 -17.53
C LYS A 178 -4.13 5.12 -18.39
N SER A 179 -2.99 4.46 -18.42
CA SER A 179 -2.82 3.21 -19.17
C SER A 179 -3.64 2.07 -18.54
N GLN A 180 -3.85 2.07 -17.24
CA GLN A 180 -4.46 0.96 -16.50
C GLN A 180 -5.98 1.09 -16.35
N PHE A 181 -6.51 2.33 -16.30
CA PHE A 181 -7.93 2.57 -16.06
C PHE A 181 -8.67 3.02 -17.31
N TYR A 182 -10.00 3.18 -17.17
CA TYR A 182 -10.85 3.60 -18.30
C TYR A 182 -10.31 4.87 -18.97
N ASN A 183 -10.00 4.74 -20.25
CA ASN A 183 -9.61 5.82 -21.12
C ASN A 183 -10.32 5.63 -22.46
N PRO A 184 -11.28 6.51 -22.82
CA PRO A 184 -12.04 6.36 -24.07
C PRO A 184 -11.20 6.53 -25.34
N GLU A 185 -10.00 7.10 -25.23
CA GLU A 185 -9.07 7.30 -26.35
C GLU A 185 -8.11 6.11 -26.56
N SER A 186 -8.10 5.14 -25.62
CA SER A 186 -7.21 3.99 -25.73
C SER A 186 -7.73 2.96 -26.70
N ILE A 187 -6.83 2.43 -27.52
CA ILE A 187 -7.07 1.32 -28.45
C ILE A 187 -6.51 -0.01 -27.93
N GLU A 188 -5.91 0.00 -26.74
CA GLU A 188 -5.36 -1.20 -26.13
C GLU A 188 -6.46 -2.15 -25.63
N PRO A 189 -6.18 -3.46 -25.47
CA PRO A 189 -7.17 -4.43 -25.00
C PRO A 189 -7.84 -4.02 -23.70
N GLU A 190 -9.13 -4.32 -23.55
CA GLU A 190 -9.85 -4.10 -22.30
C GLU A 190 -9.39 -5.08 -21.21
N THR A 191 -9.35 -4.58 -19.98
CA THR A 191 -9.12 -5.36 -18.76
C THR A 191 -10.25 -5.07 -17.77
N ARG A 192 -10.28 -5.79 -16.63
CA ARG A 192 -11.24 -5.46 -15.57
C ARG A 192 -11.12 -4.01 -15.09
N LEU A 193 -9.88 -3.51 -14.97
CA LEU A 193 -9.60 -2.17 -14.46
C LEU A 193 -10.08 -1.06 -15.40
N THR A 194 -10.17 -1.37 -16.71
CA THR A 194 -10.64 -0.41 -17.73
C THR A 194 -12.17 -0.30 -17.82
N GLY A 195 -12.91 -1.09 -17.04
CA GLY A 195 -14.37 -0.98 -16.96
C GLY A 195 -14.80 0.40 -16.49
N LYS A 196 -15.78 1.01 -17.17
CA LYS A 196 -16.27 2.37 -16.86
C LYS A 196 -16.69 2.56 -15.40
N GLY A 197 -17.20 1.53 -14.75
CA GLY A 197 -17.66 1.56 -13.36
C GLY A 197 -16.60 1.17 -12.32
N PHE A 198 -15.37 0.81 -12.74
CA PHE A 198 -14.38 0.27 -11.80
C PHE A 198 -13.96 1.28 -10.72
N ILE A 199 -13.77 2.54 -11.08
CA ILE A 199 -13.44 3.60 -10.11
C ILE A 199 -14.61 3.81 -9.14
N ASP A 200 -15.85 3.78 -9.63
CA ASP A 200 -17.05 3.89 -8.79
C ASP A 200 -17.15 2.70 -7.80
N GLU A 201 -16.75 1.48 -8.22
CA GLU A 201 -16.65 0.32 -7.33
C GLU A 201 -15.66 0.57 -6.19
N LEU A 202 -14.50 1.19 -6.47
CA LEU A 202 -13.49 1.52 -5.46
C LEU A 202 -14.00 2.59 -4.48
N GLU A 203 -14.67 3.63 -4.97
CA GLU A 203 -15.28 4.65 -4.12
C GLU A 203 -16.38 4.04 -3.23
N ASN A 204 -17.26 3.22 -3.80
CA ASN A 204 -18.31 2.52 -3.05
C ASN A 204 -17.73 1.62 -1.96
N ARG A 205 -16.62 0.95 -2.24
CA ARG A 205 -15.88 0.17 -1.23
C ARG A 205 -15.38 1.07 -0.10
N SER A 206 -14.77 2.20 -0.41
CA SER A 206 -14.31 3.16 0.59
C SER A 206 -15.47 3.69 1.44
N ARG A 207 -16.63 3.98 0.81
CA ARG A 207 -17.86 4.40 1.52
C ARG A 207 -18.40 3.30 2.42
N TYR A 208 -18.39 2.04 1.96
CA TYR A 208 -18.79 0.91 2.79
C TYR A 208 -17.94 0.81 4.07
N PHE A 209 -16.61 0.85 3.95
CA PHE A 209 -15.75 0.79 5.13
C PHE A 209 -15.86 2.04 6.01
N GLY A 210 -16.09 3.21 5.41
CA GLY A 210 -16.39 4.43 6.16
C GLY A 210 -17.66 4.30 6.99
N SER A 211 -18.72 3.69 6.43
CA SER A 211 -19.98 3.49 7.14
C SER A 211 -19.83 2.65 8.41
N LEU A 212 -18.88 1.70 8.44
CA LEU A 212 -18.63 0.85 9.62
C LEU A 212 -18.11 1.66 10.83
N ILE A 213 -17.51 2.82 10.59
CA ILE A 213 -16.99 3.71 11.65
C ILE A 213 -17.72 5.07 11.67
N GLY A 214 -18.85 5.19 10.97
CA GLY A 214 -19.71 6.38 11.01
C GLY A 214 -19.14 7.58 10.24
N VAL A 215 -18.32 7.37 9.20
CA VAL A 215 -17.74 8.41 8.34
C VAL A 215 -18.04 8.15 6.87
N SER A 216 -17.77 9.11 5.98
CA SER A 216 -18.15 8.99 4.58
C SER A 216 -17.25 8.08 3.75
N ALA A 217 -15.99 7.88 4.14
CA ALA A 217 -15.07 6.95 3.48
C ALA A 217 -13.99 6.44 4.43
N GLY A 218 -13.60 5.17 4.27
CA GLY A 218 -12.58 4.52 5.08
C GLY A 218 -11.70 3.55 4.29
N GLU A 219 -10.48 3.37 4.75
CA GLU A 219 -9.56 2.32 4.29
C GLU A 219 -9.33 1.30 5.40
N PRO A 220 -9.63 0.01 5.16
CA PRO A 220 -9.58 -1.03 6.17
C PRO A 220 -8.21 -1.70 6.20
N PHE A 221 -7.77 -2.03 7.42
CA PHE A 221 -6.51 -2.72 7.67
C PHE A 221 -6.67 -3.89 8.62
N TYR A 222 -5.86 -4.90 8.41
CA TYR A 222 -5.67 -6.01 9.31
C TYR A 222 -4.22 -6.03 9.80
N VAL A 223 -4.03 -6.14 11.11
CA VAL A 223 -2.74 -6.44 11.73
C VAL A 223 -2.81 -7.80 12.42
N ARG A 224 -1.74 -8.56 12.32
CA ARG A 224 -1.68 -9.90 12.90
C ARG A 224 -1.42 -9.85 14.41
N GLU A 225 -0.67 -8.86 14.83
CA GLU A 225 -0.24 -8.67 16.21
C GLU A 225 -1.36 -8.02 17.03
N ALA A 226 -1.47 -8.37 18.30
CA ALA A 226 -2.34 -7.67 19.23
C ALA A 226 -1.85 -6.22 19.42
N LEU A 227 -2.75 -5.26 19.30
CA LEU A 227 -2.42 -3.86 19.53
C LEU A 227 -2.40 -3.56 21.03
N ASN A 228 -1.34 -2.91 21.49
CA ASN A 228 -1.30 -2.38 22.84
C ASN A 228 -2.17 -1.12 22.92
N VAL A 229 -3.12 -1.11 23.83
CA VAL A 229 -4.04 0.01 24.05
C VAL A 229 -3.78 0.60 25.43
N GLU A 230 -3.18 1.79 25.48
CA GLU A 230 -2.87 2.49 26.74
C GLU A 230 -4.14 3.09 27.37
N ASP A 231 -5.04 3.64 26.55
CA ASP A 231 -6.30 4.26 27.01
C ASP A 231 -7.50 3.63 26.27
N PRO A 232 -8.12 2.58 26.84
CA PRO A 232 -9.28 1.93 26.22
C PRO A 232 -10.51 2.83 26.21
N ILE A 233 -10.65 3.82 27.12
CA ILE A 233 -11.77 4.73 27.13
C ILE A 233 -11.67 5.67 25.93
N ALA A 234 -10.51 6.31 25.73
CA ALA A 234 -10.29 7.19 24.59
C ALA A 234 -10.46 6.47 23.24
N LEU A 235 -10.11 5.18 23.17
CA LEU A 235 -10.31 4.39 21.97
C LEU A 235 -11.78 4.03 21.74
N LEU A 236 -12.48 3.51 22.77
CA LEU A 236 -13.81 2.93 22.65
C LEU A 236 -14.95 3.98 22.68
N THR A 237 -14.65 5.23 23.06
CA THR A 237 -15.61 6.35 23.01
C THR A 237 -15.52 7.15 21.71
N ARG A 238 -14.67 6.78 20.76
CA ARG A 238 -14.67 7.36 19.42
C ARG A 238 -15.99 7.09 18.71
N PRO A 239 -16.47 8.00 17.86
CA PRO A 239 -17.64 7.74 17.04
C PRO A 239 -17.52 6.41 16.30
N MET A 240 -18.55 5.60 16.34
CA MET A 240 -18.65 4.33 15.62
C MET A 240 -20.08 4.09 15.19
N ASN A 241 -20.27 3.32 14.14
CA ASN A 241 -21.62 2.91 13.72
C ASN A 241 -22.03 1.65 14.50
N LEU A 242 -22.90 1.82 15.48
CA LEU A 242 -23.42 0.72 16.30
C LEU A 242 -24.47 -0.14 15.58
N TYR A 243 -24.88 0.24 14.37
CA TYR A 243 -25.90 -0.44 13.57
C TYR A 243 -25.34 -1.11 12.31
N SER A 244 -24.01 -1.18 12.17
CA SER A 244 -23.33 -1.83 11.04
C SER A 244 -23.12 -3.31 11.23
#